data_617d12d9e081e18cc04f6ade4f1aee69
#
_entry.id   617d12d9e081e18cc04f6ade4f1aee69
#
_cell.length_a   1.000
_cell.length_b   1.000
_cell.length_c   1.000
_cell.angle_alpha   90.00
_cell.angle_beta   90.00
_cell.angle_gamma   90.00
#
_symmetry.space_group_name_H-M   'P 1'
#
loop_
_entity.id
_entity.type
_entity.pdbx_description
1 polymer ?
#
loop_
_entity_poly.entity_id
_entity_poly.type
_entity_poly.pdbx_seq_one_letter_code
_entity_poly.pdbx_strand_id
1 'polypeptide(L)'
;MKTYEDLEGDGGSNIVGQVVQLGEKLRSRLDKIKHKVALMSGKGGVGKSSITANIASCLADRGHKVGILDADLNGPSIGHLLGIGNDLKLETKDDGIEPGDGYQGIKIMSMDMLLKTADTPVMWTEEADATAVWVSTMESTAIRELLADTNWGELDYLLIDMPPGSDRIDNIR
;
A
#
# COMPACT_ATOMS: atom_id res chain seq x y z
N MET A 1 0.83 12.03 -44.68
CA MET A 1 0.09 12.41 -43.45
C MET A 1 -0.21 11.08 -42.77
N LYS A 2 0.48 10.75 -41.67
CA LYS A 2 0.26 9.48 -40.95
C LYS A 2 -1.07 9.59 -40.21
N THR A 3 -1.93 8.60 -40.34
CA THR A 3 -3.20 8.50 -39.64
C THR A 3 -3.00 7.82 -38.28
N TYR A 4 -3.97 7.95 -37.37
CA TYR A 4 -3.94 7.35 -36.03
C TYR A 4 -3.76 5.81 -36.05
N GLU A 5 -4.15 5.16 -37.12
CA GLU A 5 -4.00 3.71 -37.37
C GLU A 5 -2.55 3.30 -37.65
N ASP A 6 -1.67 4.25 -38.05
CA ASP A 6 -0.25 3.97 -38.29
C ASP A 6 0.59 3.94 -36.99
N LEU A 7 -0.03 4.14 -35.80
CA LEU A 7 0.61 4.15 -34.49
C LEU A 7 0.53 2.80 -33.74
N GLU A 8 -0.15 1.82 -34.30
CA GLU A 8 -0.13 0.45 -33.79
C GLU A 8 1.18 -0.24 -34.19
N GLY A 9 2.23 -0.08 -33.36
CA GLY A 9 3.45 -0.86 -33.55
C GLY A 9 4.76 -0.19 -33.20
N ASP A 10 4.72 1.04 -32.69
CA ASP A 10 5.94 1.75 -32.30
C ASP A 10 6.03 1.82 -30.77
N GLY A 11 6.69 0.82 -30.14
CA GLY A 11 7.32 0.90 -28.81
C GLY A 11 6.56 1.63 -27.68
N GLY A 12 5.28 1.96 -27.88
CA GLY A 12 4.46 2.65 -26.91
C GLY A 12 4.29 1.79 -25.66
N SER A 13 4.64 2.32 -24.51
CA SER A 13 4.39 1.67 -23.22
C SER A 13 2.98 1.09 -23.19
N ASN A 14 2.85 -0.24 -23.05
CA ASN A 14 1.57 -0.93 -22.96
C ASN A 14 0.87 -0.61 -21.63
N ILE A 15 0.53 0.67 -21.44
CA ILE A 15 -0.07 1.21 -20.20
C ILE A 15 -1.36 0.46 -19.88
N VAL A 16 -2.21 0.21 -20.89
CA VAL A 16 -3.48 -0.50 -20.69
C VAL A 16 -3.23 -1.92 -20.21
N GLY A 17 -2.26 -2.62 -20.84
CA GLY A 17 -1.88 -3.97 -20.40
C GLY A 17 -1.31 -4.00 -18.98
N GLN A 18 -0.50 -3.01 -18.61
CA GLN A 18 0.06 -2.88 -17.26
C GLN A 18 -1.05 -2.63 -16.21
N VAL A 19 -2.01 -1.77 -16.51
CA VAL A 19 -3.16 -1.51 -15.62
C VAL A 19 -4.02 -2.76 -15.44
N VAL A 20 -4.28 -3.52 -16.52
CA VAL A 20 -5.04 -4.76 -16.44
C VAL A 20 -4.29 -5.81 -15.61
N GLN A 21 -2.99 -6.00 -15.85
CA GLN A 21 -2.17 -6.94 -15.07
C GLN A 21 -2.10 -6.58 -13.59
N LEU A 22 -1.93 -5.29 -13.26
CA LEU A 22 -1.96 -4.83 -11.88
C LEU A 22 -3.32 -5.11 -11.22
N GLY A 23 -4.42 -4.87 -11.95
CA GLY A 23 -5.77 -5.16 -11.47
C GLY A 23 -6.01 -6.65 -11.19
N GLU A 24 -5.56 -7.53 -12.07
CA GLU A 24 -5.65 -8.98 -11.89
C GLU A 24 -4.80 -9.48 -10.72
N LYS A 25 -3.56 -8.97 -10.60
CA LYS A 25 -2.66 -9.27 -9.48
C LYS A 25 -3.26 -8.83 -8.15
N LEU A 26 -3.75 -7.59 -8.08
CA LEU A 26 -4.42 -7.04 -6.92
C LEU A 26 -5.61 -7.91 -6.50
N ARG A 27 -6.49 -8.25 -7.45
CA ARG A 27 -7.65 -9.10 -7.18
C ARG A 27 -7.25 -10.47 -6.63
N SER A 28 -6.28 -11.13 -7.27
CA SER A 28 -5.80 -12.45 -6.83
C SER A 28 -5.21 -12.45 -5.42
N ARG A 29 -4.59 -11.34 -4.99
CA ARG A 29 -4.08 -11.15 -3.63
C ARG A 29 -5.23 -10.92 -2.64
N LEU A 30 -6.16 -10.03 -2.97
CA LEU A 30 -7.25 -9.65 -2.08
C LEU A 30 -8.31 -10.75 -1.93
N ASP A 31 -8.48 -11.62 -2.89
CA ASP A 31 -9.42 -12.76 -2.81
C ASP A 31 -9.03 -13.78 -1.73
N LYS A 32 -7.75 -13.81 -1.31
CA LYS A 32 -7.24 -14.65 -0.22
C LYS A 32 -7.49 -14.05 1.18
N ILE A 33 -8.04 -12.86 1.24
CA ILE A 33 -8.27 -12.10 2.47
C ILE A 33 -9.77 -12.03 2.75
N LYS A 34 -10.21 -12.51 3.92
CA LYS A 34 -11.65 -12.57 4.25
C LYS A 34 -12.24 -11.18 4.44
N HIS A 35 -11.61 -10.35 5.28
CA HIS A 35 -12.10 -9.01 5.61
C HIS A 35 -11.04 -7.96 5.32
N LYS A 36 -11.40 -6.95 4.51
CA LYS A 36 -10.59 -5.78 4.19
C LYS A 36 -11.24 -4.56 4.82
N VAL A 37 -10.52 -3.88 5.72
CA VAL A 37 -11.05 -2.77 6.52
C VAL A 37 -10.14 -1.55 6.38
N ALA A 38 -10.63 -0.47 5.81
CA ALA A 38 -9.91 0.80 5.74
C ALA A 38 -10.26 1.67 6.97
N LEU A 39 -9.23 2.15 7.66
CA LEU A 39 -9.35 3.10 8.76
C LEU A 39 -9.05 4.50 8.22
N MET A 40 -10.01 5.41 8.36
CA MET A 40 -9.97 6.75 7.79
C MET A 40 -10.20 7.81 8.86
N SER A 41 -9.63 8.99 8.67
CA SER A 41 -9.87 10.14 9.56
C SER A 41 -9.88 11.43 8.76
N GLY A 42 -10.75 12.37 9.13
CA GLY A 42 -10.84 13.68 8.47
C GLY A 42 -9.64 14.60 8.71
N LYS A 43 -8.79 14.30 9.72
CA LYS A 43 -7.60 15.08 10.05
C LYS A 43 -6.52 14.22 10.72
N GLY A 44 -5.26 14.69 10.63
CA GLY A 44 -4.12 14.04 11.29
C GLY A 44 -4.15 14.14 12.81
N GLY A 45 -3.38 13.29 13.48
CA GLY A 45 -3.18 13.35 14.92
C GLY A 45 -4.35 12.92 15.81
N VAL A 46 -5.38 12.29 15.26
CA VAL A 46 -6.56 11.82 16.02
C VAL A 46 -6.42 10.41 16.59
N GLY A 47 -5.26 9.78 16.41
CA GLY A 47 -4.98 8.43 16.92
C GLY A 47 -5.39 7.29 15.98
N LYS A 48 -5.61 7.56 14.68
CA LYS A 48 -6.00 6.55 13.69
C LYS A 48 -5.05 5.34 13.70
N SER A 49 -3.75 5.55 13.50
CA SER A 49 -2.73 4.49 13.46
C SER A 49 -2.62 3.73 14.79
N SER A 50 -2.76 4.43 15.93
CA SER A 50 -2.81 3.79 17.24
C SER A 50 -4.04 2.86 17.37
N ILE A 51 -5.20 3.29 16.88
CA ILE A 51 -6.41 2.45 16.85
C ILE A 51 -6.20 1.26 15.92
N THR A 52 -5.63 1.48 14.73
CA THR A 52 -5.31 0.40 13.77
C THR A 52 -4.41 -0.65 14.40
N ALA A 53 -3.31 -0.25 15.04
CA ALA A 53 -2.38 -1.15 15.70
C ALA A 53 -3.04 -1.93 16.86
N ASN A 54 -3.87 -1.26 17.68
CA ASN A 54 -4.58 -1.91 18.79
C ASN A 54 -5.63 -2.91 18.30
N ILE A 55 -6.40 -2.57 17.26
CA ILE A 55 -7.37 -3.52 16.67
C ILE A 55 -6.63 -4.74 16.12
N ALA A 56 -5.54 -4.55 15.38
CA ALA A 56 -4.73 -5.64 14.85
C ALA A 56 -4.20 -6.55 15.95
N SER A 57 -3.65 -5.97 17.02
CA SER A 57 -3.13 -6.73 18.17
C SER A 57 -4.24 -7.53 18.85
N CYS A 58 -5.40 -6.92 19.10
CA CYS A 58 -6.54 -7.61 19.69
C CYS A 58 -7.07 -8.77 18.82
N LEU A 59 -7.02 -8.62 17.48
CA LEU A 59 -7.43 -9.69 16.57
C LEU A 59 -6.38 -10.81 16.55
N ALA A 60 -5.09 -10.48 16.53
CA ALA A 60 -4.00 -11.46 16.60
C ALA A 60 -4.01 -12.24 17.91
N ASP A 61 -4.23 -11.58 19.06
CA ASP A 61 -4.36 -12.22 20.36
C ASP A 61 -5.55 -13.21 20.44
N ARG A 62 -6.55 -13.03 19.57
CA ARG A 62 -7.68 -13.95 19.41
C ARG A 62 -7.42 -15.08 18.40
N GLY A 63 -6.21 -15.15 17.86
CA GLY A 63 -5.78 -16.19 16.93
C GLY A 63 -6.14 -15.93 15.46
N HIS A 64 -6.57 -14.72 15.10
CA HIS A 64 -6.79 -14.36 13.70
C HIS A 64 -5.48 -14.05 12.98
N LYS A 65 -5.40 -14.41 11.70
CA LYS A 65 -4.32 -14.00 10.80
C LYS A 65 -4.58 -12.57 10.33
N VAL A 66 -3.71 -11.65 10.71
CA VAL A 66 -3.91 -10.21 10.49
C VAL A 66 -2.78 -9.64 9.64
N GLY A 67 -3.14 -8.78 8.70
CA GLY A 67 -2.22 -7.92 7.96
C GLY A 67 -2.56 -6.45 8.16
N ILE A 68 -1.56 -5.58 8.05
CA ILE A 68 -1.72 -4.12 8.03
C ILE A 68 -0.95 -3.55 6.86
N LEU A 69 -1.63 -2.73 6.06
CA LEU A 69 -1.00 -1.80 5.14
C LEU A 69 -0.99 -0.41 5.78
N ASP A 70 0.20 0.14 6.06
CA ASP A 70 0.37 1.54 6.39
C ASP A 70 0.43 2.35 5.10
N ALA A 71 -0.67 3.00 4.77
CA ALA A 71 -0.83 3.79 3.56
C ALA A 71 -0.56 5.29 3.79
N ASP A 72 -0.14 5.70 4.98
CA ASP A 72 0.29 7.08 5.26
C ASP A 72 1.74 7.26 4.81
N LEU A 73 1.93 7.64 3.55
CA LEU A 73 3.24 7.81 2.93
C LEU A 73 4.07 8.93 3.57
N ASN A 74 3.41 9.92 4.20
CA ASN A 74 4.05 11.09 4.78
C ASN A 74 4.45 10.90 6.25
N GLY A 75 3.81 9.97 6.96
CA GLY A 75 4.05 9.75 8.38
C GLY A 75 3.81 8.31 8.81
N PRO A 76 4.48 7.32 8.17
CA PRO A 76 4.29 5.92 8.52
C PRO A 76 4.66 5.66 9.98
N SER A 77 3.80 4.99 10.70
CA SER A 77 3.96 4.80 12.15
C SER A 77 3.65 3.38 12.65
N ILE A 78 2.97 2.59 11.84
CA ILE A 78 2.51 1.24 12.22
C ILE A 78 3.68 0.31 12.54
N GLY A 79 4.76 0.36 11.76
CA GLY A 79 5.94 -0.46 12.00
C GLY A 79 6.53 -0.24 13.40
N HIS A 80 6.66 1.02 13.81
CA HIS A 80 7.15 1.38 15.14
C HIS A 80 6.19 0.95 16.26
N LEU A 81 4.87 1.13 16.06
CA LEU A 81 3.86 0.77 17.04
C LEU A 81 3.80 -0.74 17.32
N LEU A 82 4.11 -1.56 16.32
CA LEU A 82 4.04 -3.02 16.40
C LEU A 82 5.40 -3.72 16.52
N GLY A 83 6.44 -2.94 16.83
CA GLY A 83 7.76 -3.46 17.20
C GLY A 83 8.61 -3.92 16.01
N ILE A 84 8.29 -3.48 14.80
CA ILE A 84 9.19 -3.69 13.66
C ILE A 84 10.37 -2.72 13.81
N GLY A 85 11.57 -3.29 13.93
CA GLY A 85 12.81 -2.51 14.04
C GLY A 85 13.14 -1.78 12.74
N ASN A 86 13.94 -0.72 12.87
CA ASN A 86 14.41 0.08 11.74
C ASN A 86 15.32 -0.69 10.77
N ASP A 87 15.80 -1.86 11.16
CA ASP A 87 16.75 -2.68 10.40
C ASP A 87 16.05 -3.80 9.59
N LEU A 88 14.72 -3.81 9.56
CA LEU A 88 14.00 -4.81 8.78
C LEU A 88 14.30 -4.62 7.30
N LYS A 89 14.85 -5.66 6.69
CA LYS A 89 15.01 -5.76 5.24
C LYS A 89 13.86 -6.60 4.69
N LEU A 90 13.06 -5.99 3.83
CA LEU A 90 12.02 -6.72 3.10
C LEU A 90 12.67 -7.65 2.07
N GLU A 91 12.21 -8.87 1.99
CA GLU A 91 12.62 -9.81 0.96
C GLU A 91 11.75 -9.64 -0.28
N THR A 92 12.38 -9.38 -1.42
CA THR A 92 11.69 -9.37 -2.72
C THR A 92 11.84 -10.75 -3.34
N LYS A 93 10.71 -11.36 -3.72
CA LYS A 93 10.63 -12.63 -4.46
C LYS A 93 10.10 -12.38 -5.87
N ASP A 94 10.18 -13.39 -6.73
CA ASP A 94 9.74 -13.29 -8.13
C ASP A 94 8.26 -12.91 -8.26
N ASP A 95 7.43 -13.26 -7.29
CA ASP A 95 5.99 -13.02 -7.29
C ASP A 95 5.55 -11.81 -6.46
N GLY A 96 6.47 -11.19 -5.69
CA GLY A 96 6.17 -10.01 -4.89
C GLY A 96 7.11 -9.79 -3.71
N ILE A 97 6.67 -8.98 -2.77
CA ILE A 97 7.42 -8.54 -1.60
C ILE A 97 6.86 -9.23 -0.36
N GLU A 98 7.72 -9.86 0.43
CA GLU A 98 7.29 -10.41 1.72
C GLU A 98 7.07 -9.28 2.73
N PRO A 99 5.90 -9.22 3.38
CA PRO A 99 5.65 -8.25 4.44
C PRO A 99 6.52 -8.52 5.67
N GLY A 100 6.79 -7.50 6.45
CA GLY A 100 7.44 -7.66 7.74
C GLY A 100 6.54 -8.35 8.76
N ASP A 101 7.14 -9.11 9.68
CA ASP A 101 6.42 -9.74 10.78
C ASP A 101 6.52 -8.87 12.04
N GLY A 102 5.39 -8.36 12.50
CA GLY A 102 5.25 -7.61 13.73
C GLY A 102 4.75 -8.45 14.90
N TYR A 103 4.19 -7.79 15.90
CA TYR A 103 3.62 -8.42 17.10
C TYR A 103 2.70 -9.59 16.75
N GLN A 104 2.91 -10.76 17.39
CA GLN A 104 2.10 -11.98 17.20
C GLN A 104 1.97 -12.44 15.72
N GLY A 105 2.96 -12.15 14.88
CA GLY A 105 2.94 -12.54 13.48
C GLY A 105 1.99 -11.69 12.60
N ILE A 106 1.64 -10.49 13.05
CA ILE A 106 0.91 -9.53 12.23
C ILE A 106 1.80 -9.15 11.05
N LYS A 107 1.33 -9.38 9.84
CA LYS A 107 2.02 -8.99 8.61
C LYS A 107 1.89 -7.49 8.37
N ILE A 108 3.01 -6.81 8.17
CA ILE A 108 3.03 -5.35 8.02
C ILE A 108 3.75 -4.97 6.75
N MET A 109 3.12 -4.12 5.96
CA MET A 109 3.72 -3.46 4.81
C MET A 109 3.54 -1.96 4.94
N SER A 110 4.62 -1.23 4.72
CA SER A 110 4.63 0.24 4.71
C SER A 110 5.65 0.74 3.69
N MET A 111 5.40 1.89 3.11
CA MET A 111 6.27 2.49 2.10
C MET A 111 7.68 2.80 2.67
N ASP A 112 7.79 3.19 3.93
CA ASP A 112 9.09 3.48 4.56
C ASP A 112 10.00 2.24 4.67
N MET A 113 9.40 1.05 4.72
CA MET A 113 10.14 -0.21 4.72
C MET A 113 10.79 -0.46 3.36
N LEU A 114 10.14 -0.07 2.25
CA LEU A 114 10.70 -0.17 0.91
C LEU A 114 11.83 0.83 0.68
N LEU A 115 11.69 2.05 1.19
CA LEU A 115 12.71 3.10 1.04
C LEU A 115 14.02 2.75 1.75
N LYS A 116 13.96 2.00 2.84
CA LYS A 116 15.15 1.54 3.58
C LYS A 116 15.91 0.41 2.89
N THR A 117 15.29 -0.28 1.95
CA THR A 117 15.88 -1.43 1.25
C THR A 117 16.37 -1.10 -0.17
N ALA A 118 15.90 -0.02 -0.74
CA ALA A 118 16.30 0.40 -2.09
C ALA A 118 17.43 1.43 -1.99
N ASP A 119 18.62 1.11 -2.54
CA ASP A 119 19.72 2.07 -2.80
C ASP A 119 19.31 3.15 -3.84
N THR A 120 18.07 3.18 -4.24
CA THR A 120 17.51 4.16 -5.19
C THR A 120 16.63 5.13 -4.40
N PRO A 121 17.03 6.40 -4.29
CA PRO A 121 16.13 7.40 -3.73
C PRO A 121 14.90 7.48 -4.65
N VAL A 122 13.72 7.12 -4.14
CA VAL A 122 12.47 7.56 -4.75
C VAL A 122 12.46 9.07 -4.57
N MET A 123 12.98 9.77 -5.57
CA MET A 123 12.92 11.22 -5.63
C MET A 123 11.47 11.60 -5.91
N TRP A 124 10.68 11.73 -4.85
CA TRP A 124 9.51 12.59 -4.90
C TRP A 124 10.08 14.01 -5.02
N THR A 125 10.33 14.45 -6.24
CA THR A 125 10.63 15.85 -6.49
C THR A 125 9.42 16.64 -6.05
N GLU A 126 9.55 17.36 -4.93
CA GLU A 126 8.68 18.46 -4.56
C GLU A 126 8.84 19.55 -5.64
N GLU A 127 8.32 19.30 -6.83
CA GLU A 127 8.02 20.39 -7.73
C GLU A 127 6.78 21.09 -7.16
N ALA A 128 7.00 22.31 -6.69
CA ALA A 128 6.06 23.14 -5.95
C ALA A 128 4.74 23.46 -6.67
N ASP A 129 4.51 22.87 -7.84
CA ASP A 129 3.32 23.06 -8.69
C ASP A 129 2.51 21.77 -8.92
N ALA A 130 2.81 20.68 -8.21
CA ALA A 130 1.96 19.47 -8.29
C ALA A 130 0.60 19.79 -7.68
N THR A 131 -0.44 19.87 -8.52
CA THR A 131 -1.81 20.10 -8.05
C THR A 131 -2.22 18.98 -7.11
N ALA A 132 -3.08 19.25 -6.12
CA ALA A 132 -3.58 18.27 -5.15
C ALA A 132 -4.16 17.01 -5.82
N VAL A 133 -4.66 17.12 -7.04
CA VAL A 133 -5.15 16.01 -7.88
C VAL A 133 -4.00 15.05 -8.26
N TRP A 134 -2.83 15.54 -8.63
CA TRP A 134 -1.67 14.71 -8.98
C TRP A 134 -1.15 13.93 -7.79
N VAL A 135 -1.03 14.57 -6.63
CA VAL A 135 -0.58 13.92 -5.38
C VAL A 135 -1.56 12.82 -5.00
N SER A 136 -2.86 13.07 -5.02
CA SER A 136 -3.90 12.08 -4.70
C SER A 136 -3.87 10.88 -5.66
N THR A 137 -3.63 11.11 -6.95
CA THR A 137 -3.54 10.04 -7.96
C THR A 137 -2.30 9.18 -7.72
N MET A 138 -1.15 9.78 -7.42
CA MET A 138 0.09 9.05 -7.11
C MET A 138 -0.05 8.22 -5.84
N GLU A 139 -0.63 8.76 -4.77
CA GLU A 139 -0.89 8.02 -3.54
C GLU A 139 -1.82 6.83 -3.77
N SER A 140 -2.91 7.02 -4.52
CA SER A 140 -3.84 5.93 -4.85
C SER A 140 -3.18 4.82 -5.68
N THR A 141 -2.29 5.18 -6.58
CA THR A 141 -1.53 4.22 -7.39
C THR A 141 -0.54 3.46 -6.51
N ALA A 142 0.22 4.15 -5.66
CA ALA A 142 1.18 3.53 -4.74
C ALA A 142 0.48 2.55 -3.78
N ILE A 143 -0.69 2.90 -3.24
CA ILE A 143 -1.48 2.00 -2.38
C ILE A 143 -1.90 0.74 -3.15
N ARG A 144 -2.35 0.87 -4.40
CA ARG A 144 -2.74 -0.28 -5.22
C ARG A 144 -1.55 -1.18 -5.55
N GLU A 145 -0.41 -0.60 -5.87
CA GLU A 145 0.83 -1.34 -6.10
C GLU A 145 1.27 -2.09 -4.85
N LEU A 146 1.31 -1.44 -3.69
CA LEU A 146 1.64 -2.09 -2.43
C LEU A 146 0.69 -3.24 -2.08
N LEU A 147 -0.62 -3.07 -2.31
CA LEU A 147 -1.60 -4.13 -2.10
C LEU A 147 -1.39 -5.31 -3.06
N ALA A 148 -1.04 -5.04 -4.32
CA ALA A 148 -0.83 -6.06 -5.35
C ALA A 148 0.52 -6.75 -5.22
N ASP A 149 1.58 -6.03 -4.85
CA ASP A 149 2.94 -6.54 -4.81
C ASP A 149 3.27 -7.26 -3.50
N THR A 150 2.54 -7.00 -2.43
CA THR A 150 2.77 -7.68 -1.15
C THR A 150 2.23 -9.10 -1.14
N ASN A 151 3.04 -10.05 -0.67
CA ASN A 151 2.68 -11.45 -0.46
C ASN A 151 1.91 -11.65 0.85
N TRP A 152 0.66 -11.16 0.89
CA TRP A 152 -0.19 -11.25 2.08
C TRP A 152 -0.47 -12.70 2.52
N GLY A 153 -0.57 -13.63 1.56
CA GLY A 153 -1.05 -14.98 1.80
C GLY A 153 -2.53 -14.99 2.22
N GLU A 154 -2.92 -16.00 2.98
CA GLU A 154 -4.27 -16.10 3.53
C GLU A 154 -4.38 -15.31 4.83
N LEU A 155 -5.26 -14.31 4.87
CA LEU A 155 -5.56 -13.49 6.05
C LEU A 155 -7.04 -13.57 6.42
N ASP A 156 -7.32 -13.47 7.72
CA ASP A 156 -8.68 -13.21 8.19
C ASP A 156 -9.03 -11.74 8.05
N TYR A 157 -8.07 -10.85 8.38
CA TYR A 157 -8.24 -9.40 8.33
C TYR A 157 -7.04 -8.72 7.68
N LEU A 158 -7.29 -7.79 6.77
CA LEU A 158 -6.34 -6.79 6.32
C LEU A 158 -6.86 -5.41 6.73
N LEU A 159 -6.11 -4.74 7.59
CA LEU A 159 -6.38 -3.37 8.00
C LEU A 159 -5.56 -2.43 7.14
N ILE A 160 -6.20 -1.40 6.58
CA ILE A 160 -5.52 -0.39 5.74
C ILE A 160 -5.58 0.92 6.50
N ASP A 161 -4.44 1.38 7.00
CA ASP A 161 -4.31 2.65 7.69
C ASP A 161 -4.14 3.77 6.67
N MET A 162 -5.26 4.42 6.31
CA MET A 162 -5.32 5.43 5.24
C MET A 162 -4.69 6.75 5.71
N PRO A 163 -4.09 7.54 4.80
CA PRO A 163 -3.64 8.88 5.15
C PRO A 163 -4.80 9.77 5.63
N PRO A 164 -4.53 10.83 6.41
CA PRO A 164 -5.56 11.75 6.86
C PRO A 164 -6.13 12.56 5.70
N GLY A 165 -7.43 12.91 5.77
CA GLY A 165 -8.14 13.74 4.78
C GLY A 165 -9.51 13.16 4.45
N SER A 166 -10.52 14.03 4.34
CA SER A 166 -11.91 13.66 4.01
C SER A 166 -12.14 13.48 2.50
N ASP A 167 -11.28 14.09 1.67
CA ASP A 167 -11.49 14.20 0.22
C ASP A 167 -11.14 12.91 -0.55
N ARG A 168 -10.69 11.87 0.18
CA ARG A 168 -10.20 10.62 -0.40
C ARG A 168 -11.23 9.49 -0.44
N ILE A 169 -12.44 9.72 0.10
CA ILE A 169 -13.51 8.72 0.15
C ILE A 169 -14.01 8.37 -1.26
N ASP A 170 -14.00 9.34 -2.16
CA ASP A 170 -14.51 9.17 -3.53
C ASP A 170 -13.60 8.30 -4.43
N ASN A 171 -12.35 8.09 -4.01
CA ASN A 171 -11.36 7.30 -4.78
C ASN A 171 -11.37 5.79 -4.47
N ILE A 172 -12.23 5.33 -3.55
CA ILE A 172 -12.27 3.92 -3.09
C ILE A 172 -13.53 3.19 -3.61
N ARG A 173 -14.43 3.89 -4.31
CA ARG A 173 -15.63 3.31 -4.93
C ARG A 173 -15.36 2.67 -6.29
#